data_5c9c7f12713ceb1fc3a46dc833467d2b
#
_entry.id   5c9c7f12713ceb1fc3a46dc833467d2b
#
_cell.length_a   1.000
_cell.length_b   1.000
_cell.length_c   1.000
_cell.angle_alpha   90.00
_cell.angle_beta   90.00
_cell.angle_gamma   90.00
#
_symmetry.space_group_name_H-M   'P 1'
#
loop_
_entity.id
_entity.type
_entity.pdbx_description
1 polymer ?
#
loop_
_entity_poly.entity_id
_entity_poly.type
_entity_poly.pdbx_seq_one_letter_code
_entity_poly.pdbx_strand_id
1 'polypeptide(L)'
;MNENKTDVLTANRIYKSRIFAMLFSDRNELLKLYNAINGTSYDDPELLQINTLENAVYMSMQNDVSFIIEMRLHLYEHQSTYSPNLPVRYLLYVADVYSDYTKDMNLYGSRPVNLPTPKFVIFYNGQAEQPDRKELKLSELFTIPESEPSLELTAVMLNINKGHNR
;
A
#
# COMPACT_ATOMS: atom_id res chain seq x y z
N MET A 1 -30.02 18.14 -7.60
CA MET A 1 -30.13 17.19 -6.45
C MET A 1 -29.04 16.10 -6.45
N ASN A 2 -28.07 16.09 -7.35
CA ASN A 2 -27.00 15.07 -7.41
C ASN A 2 -25.66 15.46 -6.74
N GLU A 3 -25.43 16.74 -6.50
CA GLU A 3 -24.16 17.22 -5.90
C GLU A 3 -23.95 16.76 -4.46
N ASN A 4 -25.00 16.77 -3.62
CA ASN A 4 -24.90 16.37 -2.21
C ASN A 4 -24.53 14.90 -1.97
N LYS A 5 -24.84 13.97 -2.90
CA LYS A 5 -24.53 12.55 -2.72
C LYS A 5 -23.06 12.25 -3.01
N THR A 6 -22.47 12.96 -3.97
CA THR A 6 -21.06 12.80 -4.35
C THR A 6 -20.14 13.34 -3.26
N ASP A 7 -20.50 14.47 -2.66
CA ASP A 7 -19.72 15.08 -1.57
C ASP A 7 -19.73 14.24 -0.28
N VAL A 8 -20.87 13.65 0.09
CA VAL A 8 -20.96 12.75 1.25
C VAL A 8 -20.19 11.46 1.03
N LEU A 9 -20.19 10.90 -0.18
CA LEU A 9 -19.40 9.70 -0.52
C LEU A 9 -17.90 9.99 -0.49
N THR A 10 -17.48 11.15 -0.97
CA THR A 10 -16.08 11.58 -0.96
C THR A 10 -15.60 11.82 0.48
N ALA A 11 -16.40 12.51 1.30
CA ALA A 11 -16.10 12.73 2.71
C ALA A 11 -15.97 11.40 3.49
N ASN A 12 -16.85 10.43 3.24
CA ASN A 12 -16.78 9.11 3.87
C ASN A 12 -15.51 8.30 3.46
N ARG A 13 -15.04 8.45 2.22
CA ARG A 13 -13.80 7.80 1.76
C ARG A 13 -12.57 8.35 2.48
N ILE A 14 -12.43 9.67 2.51
CA ILE A 14 -11.33 10.35 3.19
C ILE A 14 -11.33 10.00 4.68
N TYR A 15 -12.50 9.93 5.30
CA TYR A 15 -12.64 9.57 6.70
C TYR A 15 -12.15 8.16 7.01
N LYS A 16 -12.53 7.17 6.20
CA LYS A 16 -12.13 5.76 6.39
C LYS A 16 -10.61 5.57 6.24
N SER A 17 -9.99 6.15 5.20
CA SER A 17 -8.54 6.09 5.03
C SER A 17 -7.77 6.78 6.15
N ARG A 18 -8.28 7.91 6.64
CA ARG A 18 -7.69 8.60 7.80
C ARG A 18 -7.78 7.76 9.07
N ILE A 19 -8.90 7.09 9.33
CA ILE A 19 -9.04 6.18 10.48
C ILE A 19 -8.08 5.01 10.35
N PHE A 20 -7.94 4.43 9.16
CA PHE A 20 -7.01 3.35 8.90
C PHE A 20 -5.56 3.80 9.20
N ALA A 21 -5.12 4.91 8.63
CA ALA A 21 -3.80 5.47 8.87
C ALA A 21 -3.58 5.80 10.36
N MET A 22 -4.59 6.35 11.02
CA MET A 22 -4.53 6.71 12.45
C MET A 22 -4.44 5.47 13.36
N LEU A 23 -5.19 4.41 13.06
CA LEU A 23 -5.16 3.16 13.82
C LEU A 23 -3.80 2.47 13.70
N PHE A 24 -3.27 2.40 12.48
CA PHE A 24 -2.02 1.72 12.19
C PHE A 24 -0.77 2.63 12.24
N SER A 25 -0.90 3.87 12.72
CA SER A 25 0.23 4.65 13.24
C SER A 25 0.73 4.13 14.59
N ASP A 26 -0.11 3.43 15.35
CA ASP A 26 0.31 2.69 16.54
C ASP A 26 1.05 1.41 16.12
N ARG A 27 2.31 1.28 16.57
CA ARG A 27 3.18 0.16 16.19
C ARG A 27 2.66 -1.20 16.67
N ASN A 28 1.98 -1.25 17.82
CA ASN A 28 1.42 -2.50 18.33
C ASN A 28 0.27 -2.98 17.46
N GLU A 29 -0.63 -2.06 17.06
CA GLU A 29 -1.75 -2.40 16.18
C GLU A 29 -1.25 -2.77 14.77
N LEU A 30 -0.23 -2.07 14.27
CA LEU A 30 0.40 -2.39 12.99
C LEU A 30 1.08 -3.76 13.02
N LEU A 31 1.77 -4.11 14.11
CA LEU A 31 2.40 -5.42 14.27
C LEU A 31 1.36 -6.55 14.32
N LYS A 32 0.23 -6.33 15.01
CA LYS A 32 -0.88 -7.29 15.02
C LYS A 32 -1.45 -7.52 13.62
N LEU A 33 -1.65 -6.44 12.87
CA LEU A 33 -2.10 -6.53 11.47
C LEU A 33 -1.10 -7.30 10.61
N TYR A 34 0.19 -6.97 10.73
CA TYR A 34 1.27 -7.68 10.04
C TYR A 34 1.26 -9.17 10.35
N ASN A 35 1.19 -9.55 11.62
CA ASN A 35 1.13 -10.94 12.06
C ASN A 35 -0.09 -11.68 11.49
N ALA A 36 -1.25 -11.05 11.51
CA ALA A 36 -2.49 -11.63 10.98
C ALA A 36 -2.40 -11.93 9.47
N ILE A 37 -1.80 -11.02 8.69
CA ILE A 37 -1.67 -11.18 7.23
C ILE A 37 -0.63 -12.23 6.86
N ASN A 38 0.48 -12.29 7.59
CA ASN A 38 1.64 -13.12 7.24
C ASN A 38 1.70 -14.44 8.01
N GLY A 39 0.76 -14.69 8.93
CA GLY A 39 0.77 -15.88 9.79
C GLY A 39 1.97 -15.94 10.73
N THR A 40 2.46 -14.78 11.16
CA THR A 40 3.60 -14.63 12.08
C THR A 40 3.11 -14.30 13.48
N SER A 41 4.01 -14.30 14.46
CA SER A 41 3.71 -14.02 15.87
C SER A 41 4.82 -13.20 16.54
N TYR A 42 5.25 -12.13 15.86
CA TYR A 42 6.18 -11.17 16.46
C TYR A 42 5.51 -10.44 17.62
N ASP A 43 6.26 -10.20 18.70
CA ASP A 43 5.80 -9.55 19.92
C ASP A 43 6.50 -8.21 20.21
N ASP A 44 7.60 -7.91 19.49
CA ASP A 44 8.33 -6.66 19.63
C ASP A 44 7.98 -5.65 18.53
N PRO A 45 7.21 -4.58 18.86
CA PRO A 45 6.84 -3.55 17.88
C PRO A 45 8.02 -2.68 17.43
N GLU A 46 9.17 -2.70 18.12
CA GLU A 46 10.35 -1.95 17.69
C GLU A 46 11.04 -2.56 16.45
N LEU A 47 10.68 -3.79 16.06
CA LEU A 47 11.08 -4.38 14.79
C LEU A 47 10.52 -3.61 13.57
N LEU A 48 9.45 -2.82 13.75
CA LEU A 48 8.85 -2.02 12.71
C LEU A 48 9.57 -0.69 12.54
N GLN A 49 10.09 -0.44 11.35
CA GLN A 49 10.58 0.89 10.93
C GLN A 49 9.47 1.55 10.09
N ILE A 50 8.78 2.52 10.67
CA ILE A 50 7.70 3.23 9.98
C ILE A 50 8.33 4.28 9.05
N ASN A 51 8.01 4.21 7.77
CA ASN A 51 8.51 5.06 6.70
C ASN A 51 7.37 5.77 5.94
N THR A 52 6.26 6.04 6.65
CA THR A 52 5.14 6.76 6.03
C THR A 52 5.58 8.16 5.61
N LEU A 53 5.40 8.49 4.34
CA LEU A 53 5.82 9.78 3.76
C LEU A 53 4.87 10.89 4.25
N GLU A 54 5.19 11.51 5.39
CA GLU A 54 4.43 12.65 5.95
C GLU A 54 4.55 13.92 5.11
N ASN A 55 5.61 14.04 4.30
CA ASN A 55 6.00 15.26 3.60
C ASN A 55 6.05 15.16 2.08
N ALA A 56 5.28 14.26 1.46
CA ALA A 56 5.17 14.27 0.01
C ALA A 56 4.53 15.59 -0.45
N VAL A 57 5.36 16.52 -0.92
CA VAL A 57 4.99 17.87 -1.38
C VAL A 57 4.03 17.85 -2.57
N TYR A 58 3.77 16.70 -3.14
CA TYR A 58 2.77 16.47 -4.19
C TYR A 58 1.52 15.80 -3.61
N MET A 59 0.67 16.58 -3.13
CA MET A 59 -0.54 16.58 -2.33
C MET A 59 -1.63 15.54 -2.59
N SER A 60 -1.48 14.54 -3.42
CA SER A 60 -2.55 13.55 -3.66
C SER A 60 -2.09 12.10 -3.72
N MET A 61 -0.81 11.83 -3.49
CA MET A 61 -0.21 10.51 -3.67
C MET A 61 0.53 10.03 -2.42
N GLN A 62 -0.16 10.00 -1.28
CA GLN A 62 0.32 9.37 -0.06
C GLN A 62 -0.31 7.98 0.04
N ASN A 63 0.51 6.96 0.36
CA ASN A 63 -0.04 5.70 0.83
C ASN A 63 -0.47 5.84 2.31
N ASP A 64 -1.42 5.01 2.74
CA ASP A 64 -1.96 5.13 4.10
C ASP A 64 -0.91 4.76 5.16
N VAL A 65 -0.18 3.65 4.97
CA VAL A 65 0.87 3.19 5.88
C VAL A 65 2.00 2.49 5.12
N SER A 66 3.26 2.87 5.40
CA SER A 66 4.44 2.13 4.95
C SER A 66 5.43 1.88 6.09
N PHE A 67 6.03 0.70 6.09
CA PHE A 67 6.99 0.28 7.12
C PHE A 67 7.94 -0.81 6.60
N ILE A 68 9.10 -0.93 7.25
CA ILE A 68 10.06 -2.00 6.99
C ILE A 68 10.10 -2.93 8.20
N ILE A 69 10.07 -4.23 7.94
CA ILE A 69 10.34 -5.29 8.90
C ILE A 69 11.17 -6.38 8.21
N GLU A 70 12.28 -6.82 8.81
CA GLU A 70 13.18 -7.85 8.27
C GLU A 70 13.58 -7.61 6.79
N MET A 71 13.93 -6.38 6.44
CA MET A 71 14.28 -5.99 5.07
C MET A 71 13.16 -6.22 4.04
N ARG A 72 11.90 -6.23 4.48
CA ARG A 72 10.71 -6.17 3.62
C ARG A 72 9.98 -4.86 3.84
N LEU A 73 9.78 -4.12 2.75
CA LEU A 73 9.03 -2.87 2.74
C LEU A 73 7.55 -3.18 2.46
N HIS A 74 6.69 -2.92 3.41
CA HIS A 74 5.25 -3.08 3.28
C HIS A 74 4.59 -1.73 3.00
N LEU A 75 3.78 -1.67 1.94
CA LEU A 75 2.92 -0.53 1.61
C LEU A 75 1.47 -1.00 1.71
N TYR A 76 0.77 -0.52 2.71
CA TYR A 76 -0.62 -0.84 3.00
C TYR A 76 -1.51 0.32 2.63
N GLU A 77 -2.61 0.04 1.97
CA GLU A 77 -3.59 1.04 1.56
C GLU A 77 -5.02 0.53 1.77
N HIS A 78 -5.86 1.39 2.33
CA HIS A 78 -7.28 1.13 2.52
C HIS A 78 -8.09 1.70 1.35
N GLN A 79 -9.00 0.90 0.78
CA GLN A 79 -9.86 1.30 -0.33
C GLN A 79 -11.33 1.01 -0.03
N SER A 80 -12.15 2.06 0.01
CA SER A 80 -13.62 1.94 0.06
C SER A 80 -14.29 1.97 -1.31
N THR A 81 -13.53 2.16 -2.37
CA THR A 81 -13.95 2.04 -3.76
C THR A 81 -12.85 1.34 -4.54
N TYR A 82 -13.23 0.34 -5.32
CA TYR A 82 -12.28 -0.35 -6.19
C TYR A 82 -11.64 0.62 -7.19
N SER A 83 -10.32 0.59 -7.28
CA SER A 83 -9.55 1.34 -8.27
C SER A 83 -8.57 0.41 -8.99
N PRO A 84 -8.69 0.22 -10.30
CA PRO A 84 -7.74 -0.57 -11.08
C PRO A 84 -6.36 0.11 -11.21
N ASN A 85 -6.27 1.42 -10.90
CA ASN A 85 -5.05 2.21 -11.05
C ASN A 85 -4.09 2.12 -9.85
N LEU A 86 -4.39 1.29 -8.85
CA LEU A 86 -3.55 1.12 -7.66
C LEU A 86 -2.11 0.68 -7.98
N PRO A 87 -1.85 -0.20 -8.96
CA PRO A 87 -0.46 -0.55 -9.30
C PRO A 87 0.40 0.65 -9.73
N VAL A 88 -0.15 1.60 -10.49
CA VAL A 88 0.57 2.84 -10.85
C VAL A 88 0.83 3.70 -9.61
N ARG A 89 -0.13 3.83 -8.72
CA ARG A 89 0.04 4.60 -7.48
C ARG A 89 1.13 3.98 -6.61
N TYR A 90 1.13 2.66 -6.44
CA TYR A 90 2.18 1.95 -5.70
C TYR A 90 3.56 2.08 -6.33
N LEU A 91 3.65 2.09 -7.66
CA LEU A 91 4.92 2.34 -8.35
C LEU A 91 5.51 3.70 -7.96
N LEU A 92 4.67 4.74 -7.95
CA LEU A 92 5.10 6.08 -7.56
C LEU A 92 5.47 6.15 -6.08
N TYR A 93 4.67 5.54 -5.19
CA TYR A 93 4.97 5.51 -3.75
C TYR A 93 6.26 4.77 -3.44
N VAL A 94 6.49 3.60 -4.01
CA VAL A 94 7.72 2.84 -3.76
C VAL A 94 8.95 3.54 -4.31
N ALA A 95 8.81 4.24 -5.45
CA ALA A 95 9.89 5.05 -6.01
C ALA A 95 10.31 6.16 -5.04
N ASP A 96 9.35 6.87 -4.45
CA ASP A 96 9.61 7.91 -3.46
C ASP A 96 10.28 7.35 -2.19
N VAL A 97 9.77 6.22 -1.66
CA VAL A 97 10.37 5.54 -0.49
C VAL A 97 11.80 5.10 -0.79
N TYR A 98 12.04 4.51 -1.96
CA TYR A 98 13.40 4.10 -2.33
C TYR A 98 14.31 5.28 -2.60
N SER A 99 13.80 6.38 -3.13
CA SER A 99 14.56 7.61 -3.31
C SER A 99 15.07 8.15 -1.97
N ASP A 100 14.20 8.20 -0.96
CA ASP A 100 14.60 8.61 0.39
C ASP A 100 15.53 7.58 1.06
N TYR A 101 15.24 6.30 0.94
CA TYR A 101 16.06 5.22 1.49
C TYR A 101 17.50 5.22 0.94
N THR A 102 17.67 5.57 -0.33
CA THR A 102 18.97 5.52 -1.02
C THR A 102 19.69 6.86 -1.11
N LYS A 103 19.14 7.95 -0.55
CA LYS A 103 19.69 9.32 -0.70
C LYS A 103 21.16 9.47 -0.29
N ASP A 104 21.60 8.70 0.71
CA ASP A 104 22.97 8.71 1.23
C ASP A 104 23.82 7.57 0.66
N MET A 105 23.32 6.83 -0.34
CA MET A 105 23.99 5.69 -0.96
C MET A 105 24.58 6.05 -2.32
N ASN A 106 25.71 5.47 -2.66
CA ASN A 106 26.33 5.68 -3.97
C ASN A 106 25.74 4.75 -5.03
N LEU A 107 24.68 5.19 -5.70
CA LEU A 107 23.98 4.44 -6.76
C LEU A 107 24.84 4.30 -8.06
N TYR A 108 25.88 5.10 -8.22
CA TYR A 108 26.78 5.08 -9.37
C TYR A 108 28.05 4.27 -9.11
N GLY A 109 28.18 3.68 -7.93
CA GLY A 109 29.30 2.84 -7.56
C GLY A 109 29.24 1.46 -8.20
N SER A 110 30.35 0.72 -8.14
CA SER A 110 30.44 -0.66 -8.66
C SER A 110 29.87 -1.72 -7.72
N ARG A 111 29.46 -1.36 -6.51
CA ARG A 111 28.88 -2.29 -5.54
C ARG A 111 27.35 -2.21 -5.59
N PRO A 112 26.66 -3.37 -5.61
CA PRO A 112 25.19 -3.39 -5.53
C PRO A 112 24.69 -2.71 -4.26
N VAL A 113 23.61 -1.94 -4.39
CA VAL A 113 22.84 -1.42 -3.26
C VAL A 113 21.70 -2.38 -2.96
N ASN A 114 21.59 -2.81 -1.71
CA ASN A 114 20.51 -3.69 -1.28
C ASN A 114 19.28 -2.87 -0.90
N LEU A 115 18.14 -3.20 -1.51
CA LEU A 115 16.85 -2.58 -1.21
C LEU A 115 15.96 -3.55 -0.42
N PRO A 116 15.12 -3.05 0.50
CA PRO A 116 14.10 -3.88 1.12
C PRO A 116 13.08 -4.35 0.07
N THR A 117 12.71 -5.63 0.12
CA THR A 117 11.76 -6.22 -0.85
C THR A 117 10.37 -5.64 -0.67
N PRO A 118 9.74 -5.03 -1.69
CA PRO A 118 8.46 -4.38 -1.55
C PRO A 118 7.30 -5.39 -1.52
N LYS A 119 6.27 -5.09 -0.72
CA LYS A 119 5.00 -5.80 -0.63
C LYS A 119 3.86 -4.80 -0.65
N PHE A 120 2.90 -4.99 -1.54
CA PHE A 120 1.78 -4.09 -1.75
C PHE A 120 0.48 -4.79 -1.38
N VAL A 121 -0.21 -4.28 -0.36
CA VAL A 121 -1.46 -4.86 0.14
C VAL A 121 -2.55 -3.80 0.21
N ILE A 122 -3.70 -4.13 -0.34
CA ILE A 122 -4.89 -3.29 -0.39
C ILE A 122 -5.96 -3.94 0.49
N PHE A 123 -6.47 -3.18 1.46
CA PHE A 123 -7.61 -3.58 2.27
C PHE A 123 -8.88 -2.95 1.70
N TYR A 124 -9.70 -3.78 1.05
CA TYR A 124 -10.93 -3.34 0.43
C TYR A 124 -12.14 -3.56 1.35
N ASN A 125 -12.90 -2.48 1.61
CA ASN A 125 -14.18 -2.53 2.32
C ASN A 125 -15.29 -1.72 1.62
N GLY A 126 -15.28 -1.72 0.31
CA GLY A 126 -16.29 -1.02 -0.49
C GLY A 126 -17.60 -1.77 -0.62
N GLN A 127 -18.59 -1.12 -1.26
CA GLN A 127 -19.92 -1.70 -1.49
C GLN A 127 -19.99 -2.59 -2.72
N ALA A 128 -19.11 -2.39 -3.71
CA ALA A 128 -19.07 -3.23 -4.90
C ALA A 128 -18.55 -4.62 -4.52
N GLU A 129 -19.19 -5.66 -5.05
CA GLU A 129 -18.77 -7.04 -4.83
C GLU A 129 -17.36 -7.26 -5.40
N GLN A 130 -16.48 -7.80 -4.59
CA GLN A 130 -15.11 -8.16 -4.97
C GLN A 130 -14.77 -9.53 -4.35
N PRO A 131 -13.92 -10.32 -5.00
CA PRO A 131 -13.47 -11.60 -4.46
C PRO A 131 -12.69 -11.41 -3.16
N ASP A 132 -12.55 -12.45 -2.36
CA ASP A 132 -11.79 -12.45 -1.11
C ASP A 132 -10.36 -11.95 -1.31
N ARG A 133 -9.73 -12.40 -2.41
CA ARG A 133 -8.38 -12.04 -2.81
C ARG A 133 -8.33 -11.77 -4.31
N LYS A 134 -7.65 -10.71 -4.71
CA LYS A 134 -7.40 -10.34 -6.11
C LYS A 134 -6.00 -9.80 -6.27
N GLU A 135 -5.32 -10.20 -7.34
CA GLU A 135 -4.07 -9.57 -7.76
C GLU A 135 -4.36 -8.47 -8.77
N LEU A 136 -3.66 -7.37 -8.64
CA LEU A 136 -3.68 -6.23 -9.55
C LEU A 136 -2.26 -6.06 -10.08
N LYS A 137 -2.09 -6.16 -11.39
CA LYS A 137 -0.78 -6.09 -12.04
C LYS A 137 -0.61 -4.78 -12.79
N LEU A 138 0.58 -4.21 -12.72
CA LEU A 138 0.93 -2.99 -13.46
C LEU A 138 0.84 -3.22 -14.97
N SER A 139 1.25 -4.39 -15.44
CA SER A 139 1.21 -4.77 -16.86
C SER A 139 -0.20 -4.75 -17.46
N GLU A 140 -1.25 -4.95 -16.65
CA GLU A 140 -2.65 -4.84 -17.09
C GLU A 140 -3.05 -3.41 -17.50
N LEU A 141 -2.25 -2.41 -17.14
CA LEU A 141 -2.47 -0.99 -17.45
C LEU A 141 -1.63 -0.50 -18.64
N PHE A 142 -0.77 -1.33 -19.19
CA PHE A 142 0.01 -0.96 -20.36
C PHE A 142 -0.87 -0.97 -21.62
N THR A 143 -0.70 0.06 -22.44
CA THR A 143 -1.47 0.21 -23.70
C THR A 143 -1.19 -0.93 -24.67
N ILE A 144 0.04 -1.44 -24.68
CA ILE A 144 0.47 -2.58 -25.49
C ILE A 144 0.79 -3.72 -24.53
N PRO A 145 0.00 -4.81 -24.54
CA PRO A 145 0.29 -5.99 -23.71
C PRO A 145 1.57 -6.68 -24.14
N GLU A 146 2.40 -7.08 -23.17
CA GLU A 146 3.59 -7.90 -23.38
C GLU A 146 3.56 -9.11 -22.43
N SER A 147 4.05 -10.25 -22.91
CA SER A 147 4.13 -11.49 -22.10
C SER A 147 5.17 -11.39 -20.98
N GLU A 148 6.25 -10.64 -21.24
CA GLU A 148 7.37 -10.44 -20.31
C GLU A 148 7.70 -8.94 -20.24
N PRO A 149 6.90 -8.12 -19.54
CA PRO A 149 7.15 -6.69 -19.45
C PRO A 149 8.43 -6.42 -18.64
N SER A 150 9.24 -5.46 -19.10
CA SER A 150 10.47 -5.05 -18.40
C SER A 150 10.21 -4.42 -17.04
N LEU A 151 8.98 -3.98 -16.77
CA LEU A 151 8.53 -3.44 -15.49
C LEU A 151 7.24 -4.13 -15.08
N GLU A 152 7.26 -4.79 -13.93
CA GLU A 152 6.05 -5.37 -13.32
C GLU A 152 5.97 -5.03 -11.83
N LEU A 153 4.76 -4.81 -11.37
CA LEU A 153 4.40 -4.66 -9.97
C LEU A 153 3.07 -5.38 -9.75
N THR A 154 3.01 -6.24 -8.75
CA THR A 154 1.79 -6.95 -8.37
C THR A 154 1.35 -6.53 -6.98
N ALA A 155 0.16 -5.96 -6.85
CA ALA A 155 -0.48 -5.65 -5.58
C ALA A 155 -1.55 -6.70 -5.26
N VAL A 156 -1.69 -7.03 -3.98
CA VAL A 156 -2.69 -7.98 -3.47
C VAL A 156 -3.81 -7.22 -2.79
N MET A 157 -5.02 -7.32 -3.33
CA MET A 157 -6.22 -6.81 -2.68
C MET A 157 -6.89 -7.91 -1.84
N LEU A 158 -7.18 -7.59 -0.59
CA LEU A 158 -7.90 -8.42 0.36
C LEU A 158 -9.26 -7.77 0.66
N ASN A 159 -10.33 -8.48 0.42
CA ASN A 159 -11.67 -8.03 0.78
C ASN A 159 -11.91 -8.24 2.27
N ILE A 160 -11.99 -7.16 3.03
CA ILE A 160 -12.18 -7.17 4.49
C ILE A 160 -13.64 -6.89 4.91
N ASN A 161 -14.59 -6.99 3.98
CA ASN A 161 -15.99 -6.92 4.31
C ASN A 161 -16.42 -8.12 5.17
N LYS A 162 -17.52 -7.96 5.91
CA LYS A 162 -18.08 -9.03 6.73
C LYS A 162 -18.41 -10.26 5.87
N GLY A 163 -17.86 -11.41 6.24
CA GLY A 163 -18.04 -12.67 5.51
C GLY A 163 -16.88 -13.05 4.61
N HIS A 164 -15.97 -12.10 4.32
CA HIS A 164 -14.73 -12.30 3.60
C HIS A 164 -13.55 -12.44 4.59
N ASN A 165 -12.34 -12.62 4.13
CA ASN A 165 -11.08 -12.79 4.87
C ASN A 165 -11.18 -12.51 6.39
N ARG A 166 -11.33 -13.57 7.21
CA ARG A 166 -11.45 -13.53 8.68
C ARG A 166 -10.14 -13.96 9.32
#